data_3d03be3fa3192e310922e314cc338ddc
#
_entry.id   3d03be3fa3192e310922e314cc338ddc
#
_cell.length_a   1.000
_cell.length_b   1.000
_cell.length_c   1.000
_cell.angle_alpha   90.00
_cell.angle_beta   90.00
_cell.angle_gamma   90.00
#
_symmetry.space_group_name_H-M   'P 1'
#
loop_
_entity.id
_entity.type
_entity.pdbx_description
1 polymer ?
#
loop_
_entity_poly.entity_id
_entity_poly.type
_entity_poly.pdbx_seq_one_letter_code
_entity_poly.pdbx_strand_id
1 'polypeptide(L)'
;GVDYEEEAKLSDEEILNAMHICPTGDIIVRGVSQSEPFGERKYDQESVQKHRPAEKKANSNRPLTQEKKVIATVSLAGCFGCHMSLLDIDTDLLDVIELVSFDKSPLTDIKKFTNRCHLGLIEGGCCNSENIETLKYFREHCDILVAMGECAVWEGLPAMRNAIPLSECLEEAYLNCVTNESSSTIVPYHEDLPKI
;
A
#
# COMPACT_ATOMS: atom_id res chain seq x y z
N GLY A 1 -9.04 18.63 -10.05
CA GLY A 1 -10.30 18.43 -10.77
C GLY A 1 -10.10 18.73 -12.26
N VAL A 2 -10.91 18.15 -13.12
CA VAL A 2 -10.89 18.41 -14.56
C VAL A 2 -11.57 19.74 -14.83
N ASP A 3 -10.93 20.61 -15.61
CA ASP A 3 -11.55 21.83 -16.11
C ASP A 3 -12.34 21.50 -17.39
N TYR A 4 -13.64 21.35 -17.27
CA TYR A 4 -14.51 20.96 -18.38
C TYR A 4 -14.63 22.03 -19.48
N GLU A 5 -14.32 23.30 -19.19
CA GLU A 5 -14.32 24.35 -20.21
C GLU A 5 -13.07 24.29 -21.09
N GLU A 6 -11.94 23.94 -20.50
CA GLU A 6 -10.68 23.72 -21.22
C GLU A 6 -10.68 22.36 -21.93
N GLU A 7 -11.25 21.31 -21.32
CA GLU A 7 -11.41 19.99 -21.95
C GLU A 7 -12.19 20.07 -23.27
N ALA A 8 -13.25 20.87 -23.31
CA ALA A 8 -14.06 21.07 -24.53
C ALA A 8 -13.28 21.70 -25.72
N LYS A 9 -12.07 22.22 -25.47
CA LYS A 9 -11.20 22.80 -26.51
C LYS A 9 -10.18 21.80 -27.06
N LEU A 10 -10.02 20.65 -26.39
CA LEU A 10 -9.08 19.62 -26.81
C LEU A 10 -9.65 18.84 -28.00
N SER A 11 -8.77 18.44 -28.89
CA SER A 11 -9.12 17.50 -29.96
C SER A 11 -9.25 16.08 -29.42
N ASP A 12 -10.01 15.24 -30.12
CA ASP A 12 -10.17 13.83 -29.77
C ASP A 12 -8.83 13.09 -29.62
N GLU A 13 -7.85 13.47 -30.45
CA GLU A 13 -6.48 12.90 -30.39
C GLU A 13 -5.74 13.30 -29.11
N GLU A 14 -5.89 14.53 -28.65
CA GLU A 14 -5.27 15.00 -27.39
C GLU A 14 -5.91 14.34 -26.19
N ILE A 15 -7.23 14.14 -26.20
CA ILE A 15 -7.97 13.44 -25.13
C ILE A 15 -7.57 11.97 -25.08
N LEU A 16 -7.48 11.29 -26.24
CA LEU A 16 -7.01 9.89 -26.30
C LEU A 16 -5.56 9.76 -25.84
N ASN A 17 -4.68 10.69 -26.20
CA ASN A 17 -3.31 10.71 -25.73
C ASN A 17 -3.23 10.91 -24.20
N ALA A 18 -4.07 11.76 -23.63
CA ALA A 18 -4.13 11.94 -22.17
C ALA A 18 -4.56 10.65 -21.46
N MET A 19 -5.53 9.93 -22.01
CA MET A 19 -5.96 8.61 -21.50
C MET A 19 -4.80 7.58 -21.54
N HIS A 20 -4.04 7.55 -22.61
CA HIS A 20 -2.91 6.63 -22.77
C HIS A 20 -1.69 6.96 -21.87
N ILE A 21 -1.54 8.24 -21.51
CA ILE A 21 -0.44 8.71 -20.65
C ILE A 21 -0.77 8.55 -19.17
N CYS A 22 -2.05 8.48 -18.80
CA CYS A 22 -2.47 8.39 -17.41
C CYS A 22 -1.96 7.10 -16.74
N PRO A 23 -1.03 7.17 -15.77
CA PRO A 23 -0.42 5.98 -15.19
C PRO A 23 -1.39 5.19 -14.30
N THR A 24 -2.43 5.85 -13.79
CA THR A 24 -3.44 5.25 -12.90
C THR A 24 -4.67 4.74 -13.65
N GLY A 25 -4.82 5.11 -14.93
CA GLY A 25 -6.00 4.75 -15.71
C GLY A 25 -7.28 5.50 -15.32
N ASP A 26 -7.15 6.62 -14.58
CA ASP A 26 -8.29 7.40 -14.11
C ASP A 26 -8.92 8.26 -15.21
N ILE A 27 -8.19 8.51 -16.30
CA ILE A 27 -8.70 9.24 -17.45
C ILE A 27 -9.35 8.26 -18.40
N ILE A 28 -10.69 8.29 -18.48
CA ILE A 28 -11.49 7.41 -19.32
C ILE A 28 -12.27 8.27 -20.32
N VAL A 29 -12.10 7.98 -21.61
CA VAL A 29 -12.89 8.63 -22.67
C VAL A 29 -14.21 7.88 -22.87
N ARG A 30 -15.32 8.61 -22.82
CA ARG A 30 -16.65 8.04 -22.95
C ARG A 30 -16.83 7.39 -24.32
N GLY A 31 -17.19 6.12 -24.33
CA GLY A 31 -17.44 5.35 -25.56
C GLY A 31 -16.21 4.67 -26.16
N VAL A 32 -15.04 4.89 -25.58
CA VAL A 32 -13.82 4.16 -25.94
C VAL A 32 -13.51 3.21 -24.78
N SER A 33 -13.59 1.91 -25.02
CA SER A 33 -13.02 0.95 -24.10
C SER A 33 -11.49 1.09 -24.14
N GLN A 34 -10.79 0.77 -23.05
CA GLN A 34 -9.34 0.61 -23.11
C GLN A 34 -9.03 -0.54 -24.08
N SER A 35 -8.92 -0.20 -25.37
CA SER A 35 -8.89 -1.17 -26.45
C SER A 35 -7.49 -1.74 -26.71
N GLU A 36 -6.45 -1.10 -26.16
CA GLU A 36 -5.10 -1.60 -26.32
C GLU A 36 -4.69 -2.43 -25.08
N PRO A 37 -4.36 -3.72 -25.29
CA PRO A 37 -3.90 -4.58 -24.21
C PRO A 37 -2.67 -3.99 -23.50
N PHE A 38 -2.55 -4.27 -22.22
CA PHE A 38 -1.35 -3.95 -21.46
C PHE A 38 -0.12 -4.57 -22.18
N GLY A 39 0.91 -3.76 -22.42
CA GLY A 39 2.10 -4.14 -23.17
C GLY A 39 2.11 -3.66 -24.63
N GLU A 40 0.99 -3.21 -25.18
CA GLU A 40 0.89 -2.70 -26.55
C GLU A 40 0.75 -1.17 -26.62
N ARG A 41 0.52 -0.52 -25.48
CA ARG A 41 0.36 0.93 -25.38
C ARG A 41 1.69 1.65 -25.67
N LYS A 42 1.62 2.86 -26.21
CA LYS A 42 2.78 3.66 -26.64
C LYS A 42 3.92 3.72 -25.60
N TYR A 43 3.61 3.79 -24.31
CA TYR A 43 4.59 3.89 -23.23
C TYR A 43 4.87 2.55 -22.53
N ASP A 44 4.03 1.56 -22.67
CA ASP A 44 4.25 0.22 -22.13
C ASP A 44 5.46 -0.43 -22.77
N GLN A 45 5.67 -0.22 -24.08
CA GLN A 45 6.79 -0.80 -24.81
C GLN A 45 8.14 -0.23 -24.34
N GLU A 46 8.22 1.05 -24.02
CA GLU A 46 9.44 1.64 -23.44
C GLU A 46 9.69 1.14 -22.02
N SER A 47 8.65 1.03 -21.23
CA SER A 47 8.69 0.52 -19.87
C SER A 47 9.11 -0.95 -19.86
N VAL A 48 8.47 -1.79 -20.68
CA VAL A 48 8.80 -3.22 -20.81
C VAL A 48 10.21 -3.42 -21.36
N GLN A 49 10.68 -2.59 -22.31
CA GLN A 49 12.05 -2.68 -22.81
C GLN A 49 13.10 -2.23 -21.79
N LYS A 50 12.80 -1.21 -20.99
CA LYS A 50 13.70 -0.74 -19.90
C LYS A 50 13.72 -1.70 -18.70
N HIS A 51 12.63 -2.39 -18.46
CA HIS A 51 12.47 -3.32 -17.33
C HIS A 51 12.47 -4.79 -17.73
N ARG A 52 12.70 -5.12 -19.03
CA ARG A 52 13.11 -6.48 -19.33
C ARG A 52 14.37 -6.75 -18.53
N PRO A 53 14.31 -7.56 -17.48
CA PRO A 53 15.53 -8.02 -16.86
C PRO A 53 16.29 -8.64 -18.03
N ALA A 54 17.51 -8.18 -18.27
CA ALA A 54 18.44 -8.93 -19.10
C ALA A 54 18.28 -10.37 -18.65
N GLU A 55 17.90 -11.28 -19.58
CA GLU A 55 17.58 -12.66 -19.24
C GLU A 55 18.53 -13.09 -18.15
N LYS A 56 18.04 -13.08 -16.89
CA LYS A 56 18.79 -13.63 -15.78
C LYS A 56 18.89 -15.09 -16.15
N LYS A 57 19.97 -15.46 -16.81
CA LYS A 57 20.36 -16.89 -16.92
C LYS A 57 20.19 -17.40 -15.52
N ALA A 58 19.18 -18.25 -15.34
CA ALA A 58 18.90 -18.87 -14.07
C ALA A 58 20.27 -19.35 -13.57
N ASN A 59 20.73 -18.73 -12.51
CA ASN A 59 22.06 -19.03 -11.97
C ASN A 59 21.91 -20.35 -11.24
N SER A 60 21.87 -21.45 -12.03
CA SER A 60 21.70 -22.81 -11.60
C SER A 60 22.81 -23.29 -10.64
N ASN A 61 23.76 -22.40 -10.31
CA ASN A 61 24.86 -22.64 -9.41
C ASN A 61 24.77 -21.86 -8.09
N ARG A 62 23.58 -21.38 -7.70
CA ARG A 62 23.40 -20.89 -6.32
C ARG A 62 23.43 -22.09 -5.37
N PRO A 63 24.38 -22.16 -4.45
CA PRO A 63 24.36 -23.24 -3.46
C PRO A 63 23.05 -23.13 -2.65
N LEU A 64 22.26 -24.19 -2.64
CA LEU A 64 20.99 -24.34 -1.91
C LEU A 64 21.14 -24.29 -0.37
N THR A 65 22.26 -23.79 0.16
CA THR A 65 22.63 -23.83 1.59
C THR A 65 22.60 -22.49 2.29
N GLN A 66 22.08 -21.42 1.67
CA GLN A 66 21.94 -20.16 2.39
C GLN A 66 20.66 -20.21 3.24
N GLU A 67 20.83 -20.15 4.56
CA GLU A 67 19.74 -20.06 5.52
C GLU A 67 18.83 -18.86 5.14
N LYS A 68 17.54 -19.13 4.95
CA LYS A 68 16.56 -18.10 4.60
C LYS A 68 16.49 -17.05 5.70
N LYS A 69 16.40 -15.78 5.32
CA LYS A 69 16.15 -14.71 6.27
C LYS A 69 14.67 -14.71 6.68
N VAL A 70 14.44 -14.67 7.99
CA VAL A 70 13.06 -14.63 8.52
C VAL A 70 12.59 -13.20 8.53
N ILE A 71 11.41 -12.95 7.93
CA ILE A 71 10.79 -11.63 7.80
C ILE A 71 9.41 -11.67 8.43
N ALA A 72 9.06 -10.61 9.14
CA ALA A 72 7.70 -10.35 9.59
C ALA A 72 7.17 -9.07 8.96
N THR A 73 5.87 -8.99 8.75
CA THR A 73 5.24 -7.79 8.20
C THR A 73 3.96 -7.45 8.97
N VAL A 74 3.62 -6.17 9.03
CA VAL A 74 2.37 -5.71 9.63
C VAL A 74 1.90 -4.43 8.95
N SER A 75 0.58 -4.34 8.81
CA SER A 75 -0.12 -3.11 8.46
C SER A 75 -0.73 -2.52 9.72
N LEU A 76 -0.38 -1.27 10.01
CA LEU A 76 -1.03 -0.44 11.03
C LEU A 76 -2.19 0.33 10.39
N ALA A 77 -2.39 1.61 10.70
CA ALA A 77 -3.42 2.40 10.06
C ALA A 77 -2.99 2.85 8.66
N GLY A 78 -3.59 2.28 7.64
CA GLY A 78 -3.27 2.55 6.24
C GLY A 78 -4.22 1.82 5.29
N CYS A 79 -3.90 1.84 4.01
CA CYS A 79 -4.70 1.23 2.94
C CYS A 79 -4.28 -0.20 2.56
N PHE A 80 -3.23 -0.75 3.18
CA PHE A 80 -2.60 -2.03 2.82
C PHE A 80 -1.90 -2.04 1.45
N GLY A 81 -1.78 -0.88 0.80
CA GLY A 81 -1.19 -0.76 -0.55
C GLY A 81 0.27 -1.15 -0.63
N CYS A 82 1.05 -0.91 0.45
CA CYS A 82 2.46 -1.27 0.47
C CYS A 82 2.67 -2.79 0.50
N HIS A 83 1.81 -3.55 1.18
CA HIS A 83 1.82 -5.02 1.10
C HIS A 83 1.41 -5.50 -0.29
N MET A 84 0.41 -4.86 -0.90
CA MET A 84 0.01 -5.19 -2.27
C MET A 84 1.15 -4.95 -3.24
N SER A 85 1.93 -3.86 -3.07
CA SER A 85 3.11 -3.59 -3.90
C SER A 85 4.18 -4.69 -3.83
N LEU A 86 4.29 -5.38 -2.68
CA LEU A 86 5.18 -6.54 -2.57
C LEU A 86 4.68 -7.72 -3.40
N LEU A 87 3.37 -7.87 -3.53
CA LEU A 87 2.78 -8.93 -4.34
C LEU A 87 2.81 -8.58 -5.83
N ASP A 88 2.75 -7.30 -6.16
CA ASP A 88 2.74 -6.78 -7.54
C ASP A 88 4.12 -6.86 -8.25
N ILE A 89 5.17 -7.32 -7.56
CA ILE A 89 6.45 -7.63 -8.19
C ILE A 89 6.41 -8.87 -9.09
N ASP A 90 5.23 -9.50 -9.20
CA ASP A 90 4.92 -10.60 -10.10
C ASP A 90 5.89 -11.80 -9.94
N THR A 91 6.51 -12.25 -11.02
CA THR A 91 7.40 -13.42 -11.01
C THR A 91 8.64 -13.24 -10.12
N ASP A 92 9.10 -12.01 -9.88
CA ASP A 92 10.22 -11.72 -8.98
C ASP A 92 9.92 -12.12 -7.53
N LEU A 93 8.63 -12.25 -7.16
CA LEU A 93 8.22 -12.76 -5.86
C LEU A 93 8.74 -14.19 -5.60
N LEU A 94 8.82 -15.01 -6.65
CA LEU A 94 9.35 -16.37 -6.54
C LEU A 94 10.82 -16.36 -6.11
N ASP A 95 11.62 -15.44 -6.66
CA ASP A 95 13.03 -15.26 -6.25
C ASP A 95 13.12 -14.78 -4.80
N VAL A 96 12.20 -13.91 -4.38
CA VAL A 96 12.16 -13.41 -2.99
C VAL A 96 11.86 -14.54 -2.01
N ILE A 97 10.85 -15.38 -2.27
CA ILE A 97 10.48 -16.48 -1.36
C ILE A 97 11.54 -17.60 -1.30
N GLU A 98 12.47 -17.65 -2.26
CA GLU A 98 13.64 -18.51 -2.16
C GLU A 98 14.67 -17.98 -1.13
N LEU A 99 14.73 -16.66 -0.94
CA LEU A 99 15.70 -15.99 -0.06
C LEU A 99 15.16 -15.77 1.35
N VAL A 100 13.84 -15.64 1.49
CA VAL A 100 13.20 -15.29 2.75
C VAL A 100 12.14 -16.32 3.16
N SER A 101 11.87 -16.35 4.47
CA SER A 101 10.76 -17.06 5.07
C SER A 101 9.91 -16.06 5.83
N PHE A 102 8.61 -16.01 5.56
CA PHE A 102 7.69 -15.17 6.31
C PHE A 102 7.28 -15.86 7.61
N ASP A 103 7.40 -15.13 8.71
CA ASP A 103 6.83 -15.50 10.00
C ASP A 103 5.50 -14.74 10.20
N LYS A 104 5.35 -13.93 11.24
CA LYS A 104 4.14 -13.14 11.46
C LYS A 104 3.91 -12.18 10.31
N SER A 105 2.83 -12.41 9.54
CA SER A 105 2.49 -11.57 8.39
C SER A 105 1.02 -11.73 8.02
N PRO A 106 0.31 -10.66 7.65
CA PRO A 106 -1.03 -10.75 7.09
C PRO A 106 -1.06 -11.48 5.73
N LEU A 107 0.06 -11.51 5.01
CA LEU A 107 0.18 -12.21 3.73
C LEU A 107 0.15 -13.74 3.87
N THR A 108 0.60 -14.26 5.01
CA THR A 108 0.68 -15.69 5.30
C THR A 108 -0.34 -16.16 6.34
N ASP A 109 -1.16 -15.26 6.86
CA ASP A 109 -2.11 -15.50 7.97
C ASP A 109 -1.46 -16.00 9.27
N ILE A 110 -0.14 -15.87 9.42
CA ILE A 110 0.56 -16.16 10.67
C ILE A 110 0.40 -14.99 11.62
N LYS A 111 -0.41 -15.17 12.69
CA LYS A 111 -0.82 -14.08 13.59
C LYS A 111 0.11 -13.82 14.76
N LYS A 112 0.98 -14.76 15.08
CA LYS A 112 1.90 -14.67 16.23
C LYS A 112 3.31 -14.99 15.75
N PHE A 113 4.31 -14.34 16.36
CA PHE A 113 5.70 -14.71 16.12
C PHE A 113 5.97 -16.14 16.57
N THR A 114 6.57 -16.93 15.72
CA THR A 114 7.05 -18.27 16.01
C THR A 114 8.57 -18.29 16.19
N ASN A 115 9.26 -17.32 15.56
CA ASN A 115 10.70 -17.16 15.62
C ASN A 115 11.09 -15.69 15.81
N ARG A 116 12.34 -15.45 16.18
CA ARG A 116 12.93 -14.12 16.06
C ARG A 116 13.19 -13.80 14.59
N CYS A 117 12.76 -12.65 14.14
CA CYS A 117 12.86 -12.23 12.76
C CYS A 117 14.07 -11.31 12.53
N HIS A 118 14.73 -11.47 11.41
CA HIS A 118 15.82 -10.58 11.00
C HIS A 118 15.29 -9.20 10.60
N LEU A 119 14.08 -9.16 10.00
CA LEU A 119 13.50 -7.94 9.46
C LEU A 119 12.00 -7.89 9.76
N GLY A 120 11.54 -6.75 10.24
CA GLY A 120 10.13 -6.39 10.36
C GLY A 120 9.80 -5.25 9.40
N LEU A 121 8.85 -5.46 8.51
CA LEU A 121 8.31 -4.44 7.61
C LEU A 121 7.02 -3.87 8.19
N ILE A 122 7.00 -2.57 8.42
CA ILE A 122 5.87 -1.87 9.04
C ILE A 122 5.30 -0.89 8.03
N GLU A 123 4.03 -1.06 7.66
CA GLU A 123 3.29 -0.06 6.89
C GLU A 123 2.20 0.58 7.73
N GLY A 124 1.75 1.75 7.30
CA GLY A 124 0.68 2.48 7.98
C GLY A 124 1.15 3.35 9.14
N GLY A 125 0.29 4.25 9.57
CA GLY A 125 0.53 5.15 10.70
C GLY A 125 0.20 4.50 12.04
N CYS A 126 0.83 4.97 13.11
CA CYS A 126 0.55 4.52 14.47
C CYS A 126 -0.57 5.36 15.08
N CYS A 127 -1.83 5.00 14.86
CA CYS A 127 -3.00 5.85 15.10
C CYS A 127 -3.74 5.58 16.41
N ASN A 128 -3.51 4.43 17.06
CA ASN A 128 -4.24 4.02 18.25
C ASN A 128 -3.36 3.16 19.18
N SER A 129 -3.88 2.85 20.36
CA SER A 129 -3.17 2.04 21.36
C SER A 129 -2.81 0.65 20.86
N GLU A 130 -3.67 0.00 20.08
CA GLU A 130 -3.39 -1.31 19.49
C GLU A 130 -2.21 -1.24 18.50
N ASN A 131 -2.13 -0.16 17.71
CA ASN A 131 -0.99 0.04 16.83
C ASN A 131 0.32 0.20 17.62
N ILE A 132 0.29 0.92 18.76
CA ILE A 132 1.43 1.08 19.66
C ILE A 132 1.89 -0.27 20.21
N GLU A 133 0.96 -1.07 20.72
CA GLU A 133 1.25 -2.41 21.24
C GLU A 133 1.84 -3.31 20.16
N THR A 134 1.24 -3.29 18.98
CA THR A 134 1.72 -4.05 17.83
C THR A 134 3.14 -3.62 17.41
N LEU A 135 3.41 -2.32 17.36
CA LEU A 135 4.74 -1.82 17.03
C LEU A 135 5.79 -2.21 18.07
N LYS A 136 5.46 -2.15 19.35
CA LYS A 136 6.33 -2.64 20.45
C LYS A 136 6.59 -4.13 20.31
N TYR A 137 5.55 -4.91 20.03
CA TYR A 137 5.65 -6.35 19.83
C TYR A 137 6.57 -6.70 18.66
N PHE A 138 6.50 -5.95 17.56
CA PHE A 138 7.43 -6.10 16.43
C PHE A 138 8.86 -5.71 16.82
N ARG A 139 9.02 -4.60 17.58
CA ARG A 139 10.35 -4.16 18.03
C ARG A 139 11.06 -5.21 18.88
N GLU A 140 10.30 -5.91 19.72
CA GLU A 140 10.85 -6.96 20.60
C GLU A 140 11.28 -8.21 19.83
N HIS A 141 10.62 -8.53 18.71
CA HIS A 141 10.80 -9.78 17.97
C HIS A 141 11.63 -9.64 16.68
N CYS A 142 11.94 -8.42 16.23
CA CYS A 142 12.70 -8.19 15.01
C CYS A 142 14.03 -7.48 15.32
N ASP A 143 15.09 -7.88 14.61
CA ASP A 143 16.40 -7.23 14.74
C ASP A 143 16.38 -5.85 14.12
N ILE A 144 15.84 -5.74 12.92
CA ILE A 144 15.71 -4.50 12.16
C ILE A 144 14.22 -4.24 11.89
N LEU A 145 13.77 -2.99 12.10
CA LEU A 145 12.46 -2.54 11.64
C LEU A 145 12.64 -1.55 10.49
N VAL A 146 11.83 -1.72 9.47
CA VAL A 146 11.77 -0.83 8.31
C VAL A 146 10.36 -0.27 8.18
N ALA A 147 10.24 1.05 8.23
CA ALA A 147 9.02 1.76 7.87
C ALA A 147 8.87 1.73 6.34
N MET A 148 7.71 1.29 5.86
CA MET A 148 7.42 1.09 4.46
C MET A 148 6.23 1.93 4.03
N GLY A 149 6.42 2.73 2.98
CA GLY A 149 5.39 3.56 2.38
C GLY A 149 5.14 4.88 3.08
N GLU A 150 4.37 5.72 2.44
CA GLU A 150 4.14 7.12 2.82
C GLU A 150 3.59 7.27 4.26
N CYS A 151 2.61 6.44 4.61
CA CYS A 151 1.96 6.53 5.93
C CYS A 151 2.91 6.23 7.09
N ALA A 152 3.86 5.31 6.89
CA ALA A 152 4.81 4.93 7.93
C ALA A 152 6.04 5.85 7.99
N VAL A 153 6.42 6.49 6.88
CA VAL A 153 7.64 7.29 6.75
C VAL A 153 7.37 8.78 6.90
N TRP A 154 6.25 9.26 6.32
CA TRP A 154 5.93 10.69 6.20
C TRP A 154 4.56 11.04 6.79
N GLU A 155 3.99 10.16 7.60
CA GLU A 155 2.68 10.33 8.24
C GLU A 155 1.48 10.19 7.28
N GLY A 156 1.60 10.58 6.01
CA GLY A 156 0.64 10.39 4.94
C GLY A 156 -0.80 10.78 5.24
N LEU A 157 -1.76 10.07 4.63
CA LEU A 157 -3.19 10.28 4.86
C LEU A 157 -3.63 10.12 6.32
N PRO A 158 -3.14 9.14 7.09
CA PRO A 158 -3.54 8.99 8.49
C PRO A 158 -3.28 10.23 9.34
N ALA A 159 -2.23 10.98 9.05
CA ALA A 159 -1.86 12.20 9.80
C ALA A 159 -2.77 13.41 9.51
N MET A 160 -3.61 13.36 8.47
CA MET A 160 -4.60 14.42 8.23
C MET A 160 -5.52 14.63 9.43
N ARG A 161 -5.75 13.58 10.21
CA ARG A 161 -6.48 13.64 11.48
C ARG A 161 -5.86 14.62 12.47
N ASN A 162 -4.53 14.82 12.44
CA ASN A 162 -3.84 15.71 13.39
C ASN A 162 -4.21 17.19 13.23
N ALA A 163 -4.77 17.56 12.07
CA ALA A 163 -5.21 18.92 11.79
C ALA A 163 -6.54 19.30 12.47
N ILE A 164 -7.33 18.29 12.90
CA ILE A 164 -8.66 18.47 13.49
C ILE A 164 -8.69 17.73 14.83
N PRO A 165 -9.33 18.30 15.87
CA PRO A 165 -9.53 17.61 17.14
C PRO A 165 -10.24 16.28 16.94
N LEU A 166 -9.77 15.22 17.60
CA LEU A 166 -10.36 13.89 17.42
C LEU A 166 -11.84 13.83 17.82
N SER A 167 -12.24 14.57 18.85
CA SER A 167 -13.64 14.71 19.25
C SER A 167 -14.54 15.22 18.11
N GLU A 168 -14.05 16.18 17.35
CA GLU A 168 -14.75 16.76 16.19
C GLU A 168 -14.86 15.74 15.05
N CYS A 169 -13.78 15.00 14.79
CA CYS A 169 -13.82 13.90 13.81
C CYS A 169 -14.82 12.81 14.19
N LEU A 170 -14.89 12.45 15.48
CA LEU A 170 -15.82 11.44 15.97
C LEU A 170 -17.26 11.94 15.94
N GLU A 171 -17.50 13.20 16.30
CA GLU A 171 -18.81 13.82 16.21
C GLU A 171 -19.32 13.82 14.77
N GLU A 172 -18.50 14.25 13.82
CA GLU A 172 -18.89 14.27 12.41
C GLU A 172 -19.14 12.86 11.86
N ALA A 173 -18.27 11.91 12.18
CA ALA A 173 -18.39 10.55 11.63
C ALA A 173 -19.56 9.75 12.25
N TYR A 174 -19.86 9.94 13.53
CA TYR A 174 -20.80 9.09 14.26
C TYR A 174 -22.11 9.78 14.66
N LEU A 175 -22.13 11.10 14.81
CA LEU A 175 -23.32 11.83 15.22
C LEU A 175 -23.97 12.61 14.07
N ASN A 176 -23.16 13.35 13.30
CA ASN A 176 -23.67 14.29 12.28
C ASN A 176 -23.71 13.70 10.87
N CYS A 177 -23.17 12.50 10.65
CA CYS A 177 -23.17 11.87 9.34
C CYS A 177 -24.62 11.61 8.87
N VAL A 178 -24.95 12.08 7.67
CA VAL A 178 -26.30 11.98 7.07
C VAL A 178 -26.77 10.55 6.82
N THR A 179 -25.86 9.59 6.84
CA THR A 179 -26.15 8.16 6.65
C THR A 179 -26.41 7.43 7.96
N ASN A 180 -26.19 8.07 9.11
CA ASN A 180 -26.40 7.45 10.41
C ASN A 180 -27.86 7.57 10.84
N GLU A 181 -28.44 6.47 11.33
CA GLU A 181 -29.72 6.51 11.98
C GLU A 181 -29.57 7.14 13.36
N SER A 182 -30.34 8.19 13.63
CA SER A 182 -30.23 9.01 14.83
C SER A 182 -30.54 8.28 16.16
N SER A 183 -30.96 7.01 16.12
CA SER A 183 -31.33 6.22 17.28
C SER A 183 -30.28 5.26 17.81
N SER A 184 -29.14 5.08 17.12
CA SER A 184 -28.12 4.06 17.46
C SER A 184 -26.68 4.57 17.44
N THR A 185 -26.46 5.85 17.71
CA THR A 185 -25.12 6.44 17.68
C THR A 185 -24.28 6.01 18.87
N ILE A 186 -23.41 5.05 18.65
CA ILE A 186 -22.34 4.70 19.58
C ILE A 186 -21.07 5.38 19.08
N VAL A 187 -20.61 6.40 19.81
CA VAL A 187 -19.30 7.00 19.55
C VAL A 187 -18.23 6.11 20.18
N PRO A 188 -17.23 5.67 19.43
CA PRO A 188 -16.13 4.90 20.00
C PRO A 188 -15.42 5.71 21.08
N TYR A 189 -15.19 5.06 22.23
CA TYR A 189 -14.43 5.66 23.32
C TYR A 189 -12.95 5.36 23.18
N HIS A 190 -12.12 6.36 23.42
CA HIS A 190 -10.66 6.21 23.52
C HIS A 190 -10.13 7.16 24.58
N GLU A 191 -9.13 6.73 25.34
CA GLU A 191 -8.51 7.60 26.35
C GLU A 191 -7.33 8.38 25.78
N ASP A 192 -6.42 7.74 25.11
CA ASP A 192 -5.18 8.35 24.63
C ASP A 192 -4.84 7.88 23.22
N LEU A 193 -5.42 8.51 22.21
CA LEU A 193 -4.96 8.32 20.87
C LEU A 193 -3.76 9.24 20.59
N PRO A 194 -2.60 8.67 20.24
CA PRO A 194 -1.44 9.48 19.92
C PRO A 194 -1.71 10.32 18.68
N LYS A 195 -1.02 11.45 18.56
CA LYS A 195 -0.86 12.11 17.26
C LYS A 195 -0.05 11.19 16.36
N ILE A 196 -0.45 11.16 15.12
CA ILE A 196 0.21 10.37 14.09
C ILE A 196 1.41 11.14 13.59
#